data_c0bb2753021c1b6457e1ea7d61fefdbf
#
_entry.id   c0bb2753021c1b6457e1ea7d61fefdbf
#
_cell.length_a   1.000
_cell.length_b   1.000
_cell.length_c   1.000
_cell.angle_alpha   90.00
_cell.angle_beta   90.00
_cell.angle_gamma   90.00
#
_symmetry.space_group_name_H-M   'P 1'
#
loop_
_entity.id
_entity.type
_entity.pdbx_description
1 polymer ?
#
loop_
_entity_poly.entity_id
_entity_poly.type
_entity_poly.pdbx_seq_one_letter_code
_entity_poly.pdbx_strand_id
1 'polypeptide(L)'
;MSKGKVVVGMSGGVDSSVAAWLLKEQGYDVIGVTMQIWQDEENEVQEENGGCCGLSAVDDARRVASSIGIPYYVMNFKQEFQKNVIDYFTKEYLNGRTPNPCIACNRYVKWEALLQRSLSIGADYIATGHYARIDKLPNGRHAIRRSATLAKDQTYALYNLTQEQLEHTLMPVGNYSKDQIREMAEKIGLQVANKPDSQDICFVPDGDYASFIEENADAPIRQGNFVTPDGKILGKHKGIIHYTVGQRKGLGLALGYPAFVLEIRPETDEVVIGTYEESLTHTLRANELNFMSVEDITEPIRVFAKIRYNHKGAWCTVEKTGEDEITCTFDEPIRAVTPGQAVVLYDGEYVLGGGTIL
;
A
#
# COMPACT_ATOMS: atom_id res chain seq x y z
N MET A 1 -21.32 -2.59 29.56
CA MET A 1 -21.35 -3.64 28.52
C MET A 1 -20.26 -3.29 27.51
N SER A 2 -19.52 -4.27 27.01
CA SER A 2 -18.53 -4.05 25.94
C SER A 2 -19.24 -3.57 24.66
N LYS A 3 -18.54 -2.73 23.88
CA LYS A 3 -18.99 -2.28 22.54
C LYS A 3 -18.76 -3.32 21.44
N GLY A 4 -18.18 -4.47 21.79
CA GLY A 4 -17.80 -5.56 20.90
C GLY A 4 -16.34 -5.95 21.11
N LYS A 5 -15.95 -7.09 20.54
CA LYS A 5 -14.58 -7.61 20.58
C LYS A 5 -13.82 -7.17 19.34
N VAL A 6 -12.62 -6.63 19.51
CA VAL A 6 -11.79 -6.15 18.42
C VAL A 6 -10.37 -6.74 18.47
N VAL A 7 -9.92 -7.24 17.34
CA VAL A 7 -8.52 -7.65 17.12
C VAL A 7 -7.75 -6.49 16.52
N VAL A 8 -6.71 -6.03 17.20
CA VAL A 8 -5.85 -4.93 16.74
C VAL A 8 -4.55 -5.48 16.18
N GLY A 9 -4.28 -5.20 14.90
CA GLY A 9 -3.00 -5.49 14.28
C GLY A 9 -1.91 -4.59 14.86
N MET A 10 -1.01 -5.14 15.67
CA MET A 10 0.07 -4.43 16.36
C MET A 10 1.41 -4.70 15.67
N SER A 11 2.03 -3.67 15.11
CA SER A 11 3.31 -3.73 14.40
C SER A 11 4.52 -3.37 15.28
N GLY A 12 4.34 -3.21 16.59
CA GLY A 12 5.39 -2.68 17.47
C GLY A 12 5.70 -1.19 17.25
N GLY A 13 4.92 -0.49 16.44
CA GLY A 13 4.99 0.96 16.22
C GLY A 13 4.00 1.74 17.08
N VAL A 14 4.21 3.06 17.20
CA VAL A 14 3.39 3.95 18.05
C VAL A 14 1.92 3.98 17.62
N ASP A 15 1.63 4.00 16.31
CA ASP A 15 0.27 4.17 15.79
C ASP A 15 -0.65 3.02 16.16
N SER A 16 -0.20 1.77 15.94
CA SER A 16 -0.95 0.58 16.31
C SER A 16 -1.09 0.40 17.83
N SER A 17 -0.09 0.85 18.59
CA SER A 17 -0.11 0.83 20.05
C SER A 17 -1.14 1.79 20.63
N VAL A 18 -1.18 3.02 20.13
CA VAL A 18 -2.20 4.00 20.52
C VAL A 18 -3.59 3.60 20.02
N ALA A 19 -3.69 2.97 18.83
CA ALA A 19 -4.94 2.41 18.33
C ALA A 19 -5.55 1.40 19.32
N ALA A 20 -4.74 0.47 19.82
CA ALA A 20 -5.18 -0.51 20.81
C ALA A 20 -5.63 0.14 22.12
N TRP A 21 -4.86 1.11 22.62
CA TRP A 21 -5.23 1.85 23.82
C TRP A 21 -6.53 2.64 23.66
N LEU A 22 -6.70 3.39 22.56
CA LEU A 22 -7.90 4.17 22.27
C LEU A 22 -9.17 3.30 22.26
N LEU A 23 -9.10 2.12 21.65
CA LEU A 23 -10.23 1.20 21.59
C LEU A 23 -10.57 0.63 22.97
N LYS A 24 -9.57 0.32 23.78
CA LYS A 24 -9.78 -0.10 25.18
C LYS A 24 -10.47 1.00 25.99
N GLU A 25 -9.97 2.25 25.92
CA GLU A 25 -10.58 3.39 26.58
C GLU A 25 -12.03 3.66 26.10
N GLN A 26 -12.31 3.36 24.84
CA GLN A 26 -13.66 3.46 24.28
C GLN A 26 -14.61 2.34 24.74
N GLY A 27 -14.10 1.32 25.44
CA GLY A 27 -14.89 0.24 26.04
C GLY A 27 -15.06 -0.99 25.14
N TYR A 28 -14.17 -1.20 24.17
CA TYR A 28 -14.08 -2.46 23.42
C TYR A 28 -13.31 -3.54 24.22
N ASP A 29 -13.62 -4.80 23.92
CA ASP A 29 -12.83 -5.95 24.36
C ASP A 29 -11.68 -6.16 23.35
N VAL A 30 -10.50 -5.67 23.69
CA VAL A 30 -9.36 -5.57 22.76
C VAL A 30 -8.42 -6.74 22.89
N ILE A 31 -8.05 -7.34 21.76
CA ILE A 31 -7.00 -8.35 21.62
C ILE A 31 -5.92 -7.80 20.68
N GLY A 32 -4.67 -7.74 21.14
CA GLY A 32 -3.52 -7.38 20.32
C GLY A 32 -3.00 -8.58 19.52
N VAL A 33 -2.73 -8.40 18.24
CA VAL A 33 -2.15 -9.44 17.39
C VAL A 33 -1.00 -8.87 16.57
N THR A 34 0.18 -9.50 16.66
CA THR A 34 1.24 -9.28 15.66
C THR A 34 1.19 -10.36 14.61
N MET A 35 1.16 -9.93 13.35
CA MET A 35 1.23 -10.83 12.20
C MET A 35 2.68 -11.18 11.91
N GLN A 36 3.04 -12.44 12.07
CA GLN A 36 4.34 -12.95 11.64
C GLN A 36 4.27 -13.22 10.13
N ILE A 37 4.80 -12.31 9.33
CA ILE A 37 4.73 -12.34 7.86
C ILE A 37 6.07 -12.69 7.22
N TRP A 38 7.17 -12.44 7.91
CA TRP A 38 8.53 -12.66 7.43
C TRP A 38 9.41 -13.18 8.57
N GLN A 39 10.33 -14.06 8.28
CA GLN A 39 11.49 -14.35 9.12
C GLN A 39 12.63 -14.74 8.20
N ASP A 40 13.70 -14.01 8.28
CA ASP A 40 15.00 -14.41 7.79
C ASP A 40 15.62 -15.33 8.84
N GLU A 41 15.59 -16.64 8.60
CA GLU A 41 16.17 -17.63 9.54
C GLU A 41 17.70 -17.53 9.62
N GLU A 42 18.34 -16.88 8.63
CA GLU A 42 19.80 -16.75 8.53
C GLU A 42 20.35 -15.40 9.05
N ASN A 43 19.51 -14.39 9.26
CA ASN A 43 19.90 -13.05 9.66
C ASN A 43 19.40 -12.63 11.06
N GLU A 44 19.61 -13.45 12.08
CA GLU A 44 19.42 -13.03 13.49
C GLU A 44 20.30 -11.81 13.90
N VAL A 45 21.23 -11.37 13.03
CA VAL A 45 22.23 -10.33 13.32
C VAL A 45 21.86 -8.95 12.76
N GLN A 46 20.81 -8.80 11.92
CA GLN A 46 20.40 -7.48 11.37
C GLN A 46 19.12 -6.92 12.00
N GLU A 47 18.98 -7.02 13.32
CA GLU A 47 17.84 -6.47 14.08
C GLU A 47 17.74 -4.92 14.09
N GLU A 48 18.68 -4.19 13.51
CA GLU A 48 18.70 -2.71 13.55
C GLU A 48 17.78 -2.01 12.53
N ASN A 49 17.28 -2.71 11.54
CA ASN A 49 16.47 -2.12 10.47
C ASN A 49 14.96 -2.36 10.64
N GLY A 50 14.39 -1.86 11.73
CA GLY A 50 13.00 -1.38 11.93
C GLY A 50 11.81 -1.97 11.15
N GLY A 51 11.87 -3.16 10.59
CA GLY A 51 10.73 -3.84 9.94
C GLY A 51 9.59 -4.11 10.94
N CYS A 52 8.34 -3.94 10.51
CA CYS A 52 7.16 -4.05 11.41
C CYS A 52 6.86 -5.47 11.92
N CYS A 53 7.69 -6.47 11.63
CA CYS A 53 7.47 -7.89 11.95
C CYS A 53 8.70 -8.63 12.47
N GLY A 54 9.82 -7.93 12.75
CA GLY A 54 11.00 -8.51 13.40
C GLY A 54 10.77 -8.89 14.87
N LEU A 55 11.68 -9.67 15.48
CA LEU A 55 11.58 -10.09 16.89
C LEU A 55 11.44 -8.89 17.83
N SER A 56 12.18 -7.80 17.56
CA SER A 56 12.09 -6.55 18.33
C SER A 56 10.69 -5.91 18.24
N ALA A 57 10.03 -5.97 17.10
CA ALA A 57 8.68 -5.45 16.91
C ALA A 57 7.62 -6.28 17.65
N VAL A 58 7.80 -7.60 17.70
CA VAL A 58 6.96 -8.53 18.50
C VAL A 58 7.10 -8.22 19.98
N ASP A 59 8.33 -8.01 20.45
CA ASP A 59 8.60 -7.71 21.86
C ASP A 59 8.06 -6.34 22.25
N ASP A 60 8.20 -5.33 21.41
CA ASP A 60 7.62 -4.01 21.62
C ASP A 60 6.09 -4.09 21.71
N ALA A 61 5.44 -4.78 20.77
CA ALA A 61 4.00 -4.98 20.78
C ALA A 61 3.53 -5.73 22.05
N ARG A 62 4.27 -6.76 22.48
CA ARG A 62 3.98 -7.52 23.68
C ARG A 62 4.10 -6.65 24.95
N ARG A 63 5.14 -5.82 25.05
CA ARG A 63 5.33 -4.88 26.18
C ARG A 63 4.20 -3.87 26.24
N VAL A 64 3.83 -3.29 25.08
CA VAL A 64 2.70 -2.36 24.99
C VAL A 64 1.41 -3.06 25.42
N ALA A 65 1.08 -4.22 24.87
CA ALA A 65 -0.13 -4.96 25.22
C ALA A 65 -0.21 -5.26 26.74
N SER A 66 0.92 -5.66 27.34
CA SER A 66 1.03 -5.85 28.78
C SER A 66 0.80 -4.56 29.56
N SER A 67 1.40 -3.45 29.13
CA SER A 67 1.28 -2.14 29.81
C SER A 67 -0.14 -1.59 29.79
N ILE A 68 -0.86 -1.77 28.68
CA ILE A 68 -2.26 -1.36 28.57
C ILE A 68 -3.24 -2.44 29.06
N GLY A 69 -2.76 -3.63 29.44
CA GLY A 69 -3.53 -4.71 30.06
C GLY A 69 -4.54 -5.32 29.08
N ILE A 70 -4.09 -5.75 27.88
CA ILE A 70 -4.86 -6.51 26.90
C ILE A 70 -4.20 -7.86 26.59
N PRO A 71 -4.95 -8.91 26.24
CA PRO A 71 -4.41 -10.14 25.68
C PRO A 71 -3.62 -9.87 24.41
N TYR A 72 -2.54 -10.63 24.19
CA TYR A 72 -1.69 -10.47 23.01
C TYR A 72 -1.26 -11.84 22.45
N TYR A 73 -1.30 -11.94 21.12
CA TYR A 73 -0.92 -13.15 20.40
C TYR A 73 -0.06 -12.82 19.18
N VAL A 74 0.76 -13.79 18.78
CA VAL A 74 1.47 -13.76 17.50
C VAL A 74 0.80 -14.80 16.59
N MET A 75 0.37 -14.37 15.42
CA MET A 75 -0.27 -15.24 14.43
C MET A 75 0.61 -15.38 13.19
N ASN A 76 0.76 -16.59 12.69
CA ASN A 76 1.56 -16.88 11.50
C ASN A 76 0.76 -16.59 10.22
N PHE A 77 1.28 -15.69 9.39
CA PHE A 77 0.76 -15.32 8.06
C PHE A 77 1.82 -15.43 6.96
N LYS A 78 2.90 -16.19 7.20
CA LYS A 78 4.02 -16.31 6.25
C LYS A 78 3.57 -16.81 4.89
N GLN A 79 2.71 -17.82 4.83
CA GLN A 79 2.23 -18.40 3.57
C GLN A 79 1.38 -17.41 2.78
N GLU A 80 0.44 -16.73 3.45
CA GLU A 80 -0.40 -15.71 2.81
C GLU A 80 0.43 -14.54 2.30
N PHE A 81 1.44 -14.12 3.09
CA PHE A 81 2.34 -13.04 2.70
C PHE A 81 3.25 -13.44 1.54
N GLN A 82 3.87 -14.63 1.59
CA GLN A 82 4.69 -15.14 0.51
C GLN A 82 3.89 -15.14 -0.80
N LYS A 83 2.77 -15.83 -0.84
CA LYS A 83 1.95 -16.01 -2.03
C LYS A 83 1.38 -14.71 -2.59
N ASN A 84 0.79 -13.88 -1.72
CA ASN A 84 -0.02 -12.75 -2.17
C ASN A 84 0.74 -11.42 -2.21
N VAL A 85 1.92 -11.36 -1.59
CA VAL A 85 2.72 -10.13 -1.56
C VAL A 85 4.05 -10.33 -2.27
N ILE A 86 4.86 -11.32 -1.87
CA ILE A 86 6.21 -11.52 -2.40
C ILE A 86 6.16 -12.08 -3.81
N ASP A 87 5.45 -13.20 -4.02
CA ASP A 87 5.34 -13.84 -5.34
C ASP A 87 4.65 -12.90 -6.35
N TYR A 88 3.59 -12.19 -5.89
CA TYR A 88 2.93 -11.16 -6.68
C TYR A 88 3.89 -10.02 -7.05
N PHE A 89 4.65 -9.49 -6.09
CA PHE A 89 5.63 -8.42 -6.30
C PHE A 89 6.70 -8.83 -7.33
N THR A 90 7.29 -10.00 -7.16
CA THR A 90 8.29 -10.55 -8.06
C THR A 90 7.74 -10.74 -9.47
N LYS A 91 6.55 -11.36 -9.59
CA LYS A 91 5.89 -11.61 -10.87
C LYS A 91 5.58 -10.32 -11.63
N GLU A 92 5.06 -9.30 -10.96
CA GLU A 92 4.72 -8.02 -11.60
C GLU A 92 5.98 -7.35 -12.17
N TYR A 93 7.08 -7.31 -11.42
CA TYR A 93 8.35 -6.75 -11.93
C TYR A 93 8.92 -7.55 -13.11
N LEU A 94 8.84 -8.87 -13.10
CA LEU A 94 9.23 -9.72 -14.23
C LEU A 94 8.37 -9.46 -15.48
N ASN A 95 7.14 -9.00 -15.30
CA ASN A 95 6.23 -8.57 -16.36
C ASN A 95 6.33 -7.08 -16.71
N GLY A 96 7.40 -6.39 -16.29
CA GLY A 96 7.62 -4.97 -16.57
C GLY A 96 6.64 -4.01 -15.88
N ARG A 97 5.91 -4.49 -14.88
CA ARG A 97 4.94 -3.71 -14.10
C ARG A 97 5.52 -3.35 -12.73
N THR A 98 5.03 -2.29 -12.13
CA THR A 98 5.51 -1.83 -10.82
C THR A 98 4.39 -1.92 -9.79
N PRO A 99 4.29 -3.01 -9.02
CA PRO A 99 3.22 -3.21 -8.04
C PRO A 99 3.38 -2.33 -6.80
N ASN A 100 2.31 -2.20 -6.02
CA ASN A 100 2.37 -1.64 -4.68
C ASN A 100 2.14 -2.77 -3.64
N PRO A 101 3.20 -3.28 -2.99
CA PRO A 101 3.08 -4.41 -2.07
C PRO A 101 2.27 -4.08 -0.81
N CYS A 102 2.20 -2.80 -0.40
CA CYS A 102 1.37 -2.39 0.74
C CYS A 102 -0.12 -2.54 0.44
N ILE A 103 -0.55 -2.26 -0.80
CA ILE A 103 -1.93 -2.50 -1.23
C ILE A 103 -2.25 -4.00 -1.18
N ALA A 104 -1.37 -4.84 -1.73
CA ALA A 104 -1.54 -6.29 -1.69
C ALA A 104 -1.56 -6.84 -0.26
N CYS A 105 -0.65 -6.39 0.60
CA CYS A 105 -0.61 -6.77 2.02
C CYS A 105 -1.91 -6.34 2.75
N ASN A 106 -2.39 -5.13 2.51
CA ASN A 106 -3.66 -4.70 3.09
C ASN A 106 -4.80 -5.61 2.61
N ARG A 107 -4.96 -5.80 1.29
CA ARG A 107 -6.05 -6.61 0.74
C ARG A 107 -6.04 -8.03 1.26
N TYR A 108 -4.94 -8.76 1.06
CA TYR A 108 -4.91 -10.22 1.22
C TYR A 108 -4.50 -10.69 2.61
N VAL A 109 -3.60 -9.95 3.29
CA VAL A 109 -3.09 -10.40 4.59
C VAL A 109 -3.89 -9.78 5.74
N LYS A 110 -4.12 -8.46 5.72
CA LYS A 110 -4.83 -7.79 6.83
C LYS A 110 -6.35 -7.95 6.71
N TRP A 111 -6.92 -7.59 5.56
CA TRP A 111 -8.40 -7.56 5.43
C TRP A 111 -9.02 -8.84 4.88
N GLU A 112 -8.24 -9.76 4.35
CA GLU A 112 -8.75 -11.09 4.04
C GLU A 112 -8.35 -12.09 5.13
N ALA A 113 -7.07 -12.41 5.31
CA ALA A 113 -6.64 -13.47 6.22
C ALA A 113 -6.79 -13.10 7.71
N LEU A 114 -6.33 -11.91 8.17
CA LEU A 114 -6.47 -11.53 9.58
C LEU A 114 -7.93 -11.31 9.96
N LEU A 115 -8.73 -10.65 9.11
CA LEU A 115 -10.16 -10.45 9.39
C LEU A 115 -10.87 -11.78 9.52
N GLN A 116 -10.71 -12.71 8.58
CA GLN A 116 -11.37 -14.03 8.63
C GLN A 116 -10.96 -14.82 9.88
N ARG A 117 -9.67 -14.84 10.24
CA ARG A 117 -9.22 -15.48 11.48
C ARG A 117 -9.79 -14.80 12.73
N SER A 118 -9.92 -13.47 12.71
CA SER A 118 -10.49 -12.71 13.83
C SER A 118 -11.98 -13.00 14.01
N LEU A 119 -12.75 -13.03 12.94
CA LEU A 119 -14.19 -13.40 12.97
C LEU A 119 -14.37 -14.84 13.47
N SER A 120 -13.51 -15.78 13.07
CA SER A 120 -13.59 -17.18 13.48
C SER A 120 -13.36 -17.41 14.98
N ILE A 121 -12.64 -16.51 15.66
CA ILE A 121 -12.47 -16.53 17.13
C ILE A 121 -13.51 -15.66 17.87
N GLY A 122 -14.54 -15.21 17.16
CA GLY A 122 -15.65 -14.44 17.70
C GLY A 122 -15.33 -12.97 17.97
N ALA A 123 -14.39 -12.38 17.21
CA ALA A 123 -14.26 -10.93 17.19
C ALA A 123 -15.31 -10.31 16.25
N ASP A 124 -15.75 -9.11 16.59
CA ASP A 124 -16.71 -8.35 15.77
C ASP A 124 -15.98 -7.46 14.76
N TYR A 125 -14.75 -7.03 15.12
CA TYR A 125 -13.98 -6.08 14.34
C TYR A 125 -12.51 -6.43 14.30
N ILE A 126 -11.82 -5.94 13.25
CA ILE A 126 -10.38 -5.71 13.27
C ILE A 126 -10.08 -4.22 13.32
N ALA A 127 -8.90 -3.86 13.82
CA ALA A 127 -8.43 -2.49 13.82
C ALA A 127 -6.93 -2.42 13.50
N THR A 128 -6.51 -1.29 12.98
CA THR A 128 -5.11 -1.00 12.65
C THR A 128 -4.76 0.43 13.00
N GLY A 129 -3.46 0.75 13.00
CA GLY A 129 -2.95 2.12 13.16
C GLY A 129 -2.94 2.94 11.87
N HIS A 130 -3.79 2.65 10.88
CA HIS A 130 -3.84 3.44 9.66
C HIS A 130 -4.51 4.80 9.86
N TYR A 131 -3.91 5.83 9.25
CA TYR A 131 -4.45 7.19 9.20
C TYR A 131 -5.50 7.28 8.09
N ALA A 132 -6.69 6.80 8.39
CA ALA A 132 -7.90 6.87 7.57
C ALA A 132 -9.12 6.87 8.50
N ARG A 133 -10.27 7.25 7.97
CA ARG A 133 -11.56 7.23 8.69
C ARG A 133 -12.55 6.38 7.89
N ILE A 134 -13.52 5.77 8.55
CA ILE A 134 -14.60 5.02 7.90
C ILE A 134 -15.91 5.63 8.33
N ASP A 135 -16.73 5.97 7.36
CA ASP A 135 -18.09 6.49 7.60
C ASP A 135 -19.11 5.63 6.84
N LYS A 136 -20.31 5.54 7.40
CA LYS A 136 -21.49 5.03 6.71
C LYS A 136 -22.18 6.19 6.00
N LEU A 137 -22.26 6.11 4.69
CA LEU A 137 -22.84 7.14 3.84
C LEU A 137 -24.38 7.08 3.84
N PRO A 138 -25.08 8.16 3.41
CA PRO A 138 -26.54 8.17 3.32
C PRO A 138 -27.14 7.09 2.40
N ASN A 139 -26.39 6.61 1.41
CA ASN A 139 -26.79 5.51 0.54
C ASN A 139 -26.62 4.11 1.19
N GLY A 140 -26.22 4.07 2.47
CA GLY A 140 -26.03 2.86 3.25
C GLY A 140 -24.65 2.19 3.07
N ARG A 141 -23.81 2.64 2.15
CA ARG A 141 -22.47 2.09 1.91
C ARG A 141 -21.48 2.62 2.94
N HIS A 142 -20.47 1.82 3.25
CA HIS A 142 -19.30 2.26 3.98
C HIS A 142 -18.26 2.81 3.00
N ALA A 143 -17.61 3.91 3.37
CA ALA A 143 -16.53 4.47 2.57
C ALA A 143 -15.38 4.95 3.46
N ILE A 144 -14.18 4.85 2.93
CA ILE A 144 -12.99 5.42 3.56
C ILE A 144 -12.99 6.92 3.29
N ARG A 145 -12.84 7.69 4.38
CA ARG A 145 -12.63 9.14 4.33
C ARG A 145 -11.19 9.46 4.69
N ARG A 146 -10.63 10.49 4.05
CA ARG A 146 -9.28 10.98 4.32
C ARG A 146 -9.05 11.22 5.81
N SER A 147 -7.82 10.99 6.25
CA SER A 147 -7.35 11.31 7.59
C SER A 147 -7.57 12.80 7.92
N ALA A 148 -7.71 13.13 9.21
CA ALA A 148 -7.72 14.51 9.68
C ALA A 148 -6.45 15.29 9.29
N THR A 149 -5.34 14.59 9.07
CA THR A 149 -4.06 15.18 8.65
C THR A 149 -3.64 14.60 7.30
N LEU A 150 -3.74 15.41 6.24
CA LEU A 150 -3.42 14.98 4.85
C LEU A 150 -1.96 14.51 4.67
N ALA A 151 -1.02 15.05 5.45
CA ALA A 151 0.39 14.68 5.38
C ALA A 151 0.68 13.20 5.72
N LYS A 152 -0.22 12.57 6.48
CA LYS A 152 -0.12 11.14 6.88
C LYS A 152 -1.27 10.30 6.32
N ASP A 153 -2.06 10.85 5.39
CA ASP A 153 -3.21 10.16 4.81
C ASP A 153 -2.78 8.85 4.11
N GLN A 154 -3.37 7.74 4.54
CA GLN A 154 -3.06 6.40 4.03
C GLN A 154 -4.21 5.78 3.22
N THR A 155 -5.21 6.57 2.89
CA THR A 155 -6.41 6.10 2.17
C THR A 155 -6.09 5.50 0.80
N TYR A 156 -5.02 5.97 0.14
CA TYR A 156 -4.54 5.40 -1.12
C TYR A 156 -4.28 3.89 -1.04
N ALA A 157 -3.66 3.43 0.05
CA ALA A 157 -3.31 2.02 0.21
C ALA A 157 -4.49 1.13 0.66
N LEU A 158 -5.68 1.72 0.85
CA LEU A 158 -6.86 1.05 1.40
C LEU A 158 -8.05 1.03 0.41
N TYR A 159 -7.88 1.54 -0.80
CA TYR A 159 -8.96 1.75 -1.77
C TYR A 159 -9.71 0.46 -2.16
N ASN A 160 -9.07 -0.69 -1.99
CA ASN A 160 -9.59 -1.97 -2.45
C ASN A 160 -10.29 -2.80 -1.36
N LEU A 161 -10.63 -2.17 -0.21
CA LEU A 161 -11.42 -2.84 0.83
C LEU A 161 -12.89 -2.95 0.39
N THR A 162 -13.46 -4.13 0.59
CA THR A 162 -14.87 -4.43 0.27
C THR A 162 -15.82 -3.84 1.31
N GLN A 163 -17.11 -3.80 1.01
CA GLN A 163 -18.14 -3.33 1.93
C GLN A 163 -18.18 -4.18 3.22
N GLU A 164 -18.10 -5.49 3.12
CA GLU A 164 -18.02 -6.41 4.25
C GLU A 164 -16.79 -6.13 5.12
N GLN A 165 -15.62 -5.95 4.48
CA GLN A 165 -14.38 -5.63 5.20
C GLN A 165 -14.47 -4.28 5.93
N LEU A 166 -15.07 -3.27 5.30
CA LEU A 166 -15.25 -1.95 5.90
C LEU A 166 -16.21 -1.98 7.09
N GLU A 167 -17.29 -2.76 7.04
CA GLU A 167 -18.24 -2.93 8.13
C GLU A 167 -17.60 -3.50 9.40
N HIS A 168 -16.60 -4.37 9.24
CA HIS A 168 -15.87 -5.01 10.33
C HIS A 168 -14.54 -4.32 10.68
N THR A 169 -14.34 -3.06 10.29
CA THR A 169 -13.05 -2.36 10.46
C THR A 169 -13.19 -1.09 11.30
N LEU A 170 -12.25 -0.93 12.25
CA LEU A 170 -12.10 0.30 13.02
C LEU A 170 -10.73 0.94 12.74
N MET A 171 -10.72 2.27 12.54
CA MET A 171 -9.51 3.08 12.31
C MET A 171 -9.41 4.20 13.34
N PRO A 172 -9.05 3.88 14.59
CA PRO A 172 -9.17 4.81 15.71
C PRO A 172 -8.24 6.02 15.64
N VAL A 173 -7.11 5.91 14.93
CA VAL A 173 -6.11 7.00 14.83
C VAL A 173 -6.40 8.01 13.72
N GLY A 174 -7.32 7.73 12.83
CA GLY A 174 -7.62 8.58 11.67
C GLY A 174 -8.10 10.00 11.98
N ASN A 175 -8.59 10.24 13.20
CA ASN A 175 -9.03 11.55 13.66
C ASN A 175 -7.93 12.39 14.31
N TYR A 176 -6.70 11.88 14.44
CA TYR A 176 -5.61 12.52 15.15
C TYR A 176 -4.43 12.81 14.22
N SER A 177 -3.66 13.85 14.54
CA SER A 177 -2.37 14.08 13.91
C SER A 177 -1.32 13.14 14.50
N LYS A 178 -0.19 12.99 13.79
CA LYS A 178 0.94 12.18 14.28
C LYS A 178 1.48 12.70 15.62
N ASP A 179 1.52 14.02 15.78
CA ASP A 179 2.01 14.63 17.02
C ASP A 179 1.05 14.33 18.19
N GLN A 180 -0.26 14.40 17.96
CA GLN A 180 -1.26 14.00 18.96
C GLN A 180 -1.12 12.53 19.36
N ILE A 181 -0.86 11.63 18.39
CA ILE A 181 -0.65 10.21 18.66
C ILE A 181 0.61 10.01 19.51
N ARG A 182 1.70 10.70 19.22
CA ARG A 182 2.93 10.65 20.04
C ARG A 182 2.71 11.21 21.45
N GLU A 183 2.04 12.35 21.58
CA GLU A 183 1.67 12.91 22.89
C GLU A 183 0.82 11.93 23.73
N MET A 184 -0.15 11.24 23.09
CA MET A 184 -0.93 10.20 23.77
C MET A 184 -0.04 9.05 24.24
N ALA A 185 0.85 8.55 23.37
CA ALA A 185 1.77 7.50 23.69
C ALA A 185 2.69 7.84 24.87
N GLU A 186 3.22 9.07 24.90
CA GLU A 186 4.03 9.60 26.00
C GLU A 186 3.24 9.69 27.31
N LYS A 187 2.03 10.26 27.26
CA LYS A 187 1.15 10.40 28.44
C LYS A 187 0.83 9.07 29.11
N ILE A 188 0.68 8.01 28.35
CA ILE A 188 0.40 6.67 28.87
C ILE A 188 1.67 5.82 29.06
N GLY A 189 2.85 6.42 28.90
CA GLY A 189 4.14 5.79 29.19
C GLY A 189 4.57 4.69 28.23
N LEU A 190 4.14 4.74 26.96
CA LEU A 190 4.55 3.75 25.96
C LEU A 190 5.99 4.00 25.51
N GLN A 191 6.84 3.00 25.65
CA GLN A 191 8.26 3.07 25.25
C GLN A 191 8.46 3.32 23.76
N VAL A 192 7.46 2.99 22.93
CA VAL A 192 7.48 3.13 21.46
C VAL A 192 7.13 4.55 20.99
N ALA A 193 6.85 5.52 21.87
CA ALA A 193 6.41 6.87 21.54
C ALA A 193 7.36 7.59 20.57
N ASN A 194 8.68 7.39 20.71
CA ASN A 194 9.71 8.03 19.89
C ASN A 194 10.26 7.15 18.77
N LYS A 195 9.66 5.95 18.54
CA LYS A 195 10.09 5.07 17.46
C LYS A 195 9.83 5.71 16.10
N PRO A 196 10.82 5.68 15.17
CA PRO A 196 10.63 6.20 13.82
C PRO A 196 9.58 5.39 13.06
N ASP A 197 8.92 6.04 12.08
CA ASP A 197 7.99 5.35 11.19
C ASP A 197 8.75 4.47 10.19
N SER A 198 8.23 3.30 9.88
CA SER A 198 8.72 2.50 8.75
C SER A 198 8.42 3.22 7.44
N GLN A 199 9.44 3.49 6.62
CA GLN A 199 9.31 4.27 5.39
C GLN A 199 9.46 3.44 4.12
N ASP A 200 10.07 2.26 4.21
CA ASP A 200 10.42 1.40 3.08
C ASP A 200 9.53 0.14 3.01
N ILE A 201 9.68 -0.62 1.93
CA ILE A 201 9.05 -1.93 1.76
C ILE A 201 9.56 -2.84 2.87
N CYS A 202 8.67 -3.34 3.72
CA CYS A 202 9.04 -4.03 4.96
C CYS A 202 9.88 -5.30 4.78
N PHE A 203 9.86 -5.92 3.60
CA PHE A 203 10.64 -7.10 3.25
C PHE A 203 11.85 -6.78 2.33
N VAL A 204 12.12 -5.50 2.07
CA VAL A 204 13.30 -4.99 1.35
C VAL A 204 13.93 -3.87 2.17
N PRO A 205 14.52 -4.19 3.31
CA PRO A 205 14.95 -3.18 4.30
C PRO A 205 16.11 -2.31 3.82
N ASP A 206 16.93 -2.80 2.90
CA ASP A 206 18.05 -2.10 2.28
C ASP A 206 17.64 -1.22 1.07
N GLY A 207 16.37 -1.30 0.65
CA GLY A 207 15.82 -0.61 -0.52
C GLY A 207 16.27 -1.19 -1.86
N ASP A 208 17.04 -2.28 -1.89
CA ASP A 208 17.46 -2.96 -3.14
C ASP A 208 16.44 -4.02 -3.56
N TYR A 209 15.28 -3.54 -4.02
CA TYR A 209 14.21 -4.42 -4.50
C TYR A 209 14.63 -5.27 -5.70
N ALA A 210 15.62 -4.82 -6.49
CA ALA A 210 16.04 -5.58 -7.67
C ALA A 210 16.81 -6.83 -7.28
N SER A 211 17.76 -6.74 -6.34
CA SER A 211 18.44 -7.91 -5.79
C SER A 211 17.45 -8.86 -5.11
N PHE A 212 16.48 -8.33 -4.36
CA PHE A 212 15.42 -9.15 -3.77
C PHE A 212 14.62 -9.91 -4.84
N ILE A 213 14.28 -9.28 -5.98
CA ILE A 213 13.58 -9.96 -7.09
C ILE A 213 14.46 -11.02 -7.73
N GLU A 214 15.77 -10.75 -7.95
CA GLU A 214 16.72 -11.72 -8.49
C GLU A 214 16.80 -12.99 -7.63
N GLU A 215 16.80 -12.85 -6.31
CA GLU A 215 16.83 -13.96 -5.34
C GLU A 215 15.52 -14.76 -5.30
N ASN A 216 14.39 -14.12 -5.61
CA ASN A 216 13.06 -14.74 -5.59
C ASN A 216 12.52 -15.11 -6.97
N ALA A 217 13.29 -14.92 -8.04
CA ALA A 217 12.88 -15.26 -9.40
C ALA A 217 13.23 -16.71 -9.74
N ASP A 218 12.32 -17.40 -10.43
CA ASP A 218 12.51 -18.79 -10.87
C ASP A 218 13.56 -18.94 -11.99
N ALA A 219 13.99 -17.84 -12.62
CA ALA A 219 14.93 -17.83 -13.72
C ALA A 219 15.85 -16.60 -13.68
N PRO A 220 17.08 -16.70 -14.24
CA PRO A 220 18.00 -15.57 -14.30
C PRO A 220 17.41 -14.37 -15.06
N ILE A 221 17.65 -13.16 -14.55
CA ILE A 221 17.22 -11.93 -15.19
C ILE A 221 18.01 -11.68 -16.46
N ARG A 222 17.31 -11.47 -17.57
CA ARG A 222 17.92 -11.22 -18.87
C ARG A 222 18.32 -9.75 -19.04
N GLN A 223 19.51 -9.56 -19.60
CA GLN A 223 19.94 -8.23 -20.05
C GLN A 223 19.20 -7.87 -21.33
N GLY A 224 18.92 -6.57 -21.51
CA GLY A 224 18.24 -6.07 -22.69
C GLY A 224 18.80 -4.72 -23.17
N ASN A 225 17.99 -4.02 -23.96
CA ASN A 225 18.40 -2.76 -24.58
C ASN A 225 17.53 -1.59 -24.12
N PHE A 226 18.18 -0.47 -23.88
CA PHE A 226 17.46 0.80 -23.92
C PHE A 226 17.21 1.18 -25.38
N VAL A 227 15.99 1.54 -25.69
CA VAL A 227 15.58 1.91 -27.04
C VAL A 227 14.79 3.24 -27.02
N THR A 228 14.81 3.96 -28.14
CA THR A 228 13.89 5.08 -28.39
C THR A 228 12.50 4.56 -28.76
N PRO A 229 11.42 5.38 -28.75
CA PRO A 229 10.08 4.94 -29.17
C PRO A 229 10.04 4.35 -30.60
N ASP A 230 10.91 4.79 -31.51
CA ASP A 230 11.05 4.28 -32.87
C ASP A 230 11.98 3.04 -32.97
N GLY A 231 12.46 2.51 -31.83
CA GLY A 231 13.23 1.27 -31.76
C GLY A 231 14.75 1.39 -31.97
N LYS A 232 15.32 2.60 -32.00
CA LYS A 232 16.75 2.79 -32.08
C LYS A 232 17.40 2.42 -30.75
N ILE A 233 18.42 1.56 -30.78
CA ILE A 233 19.17 1.15 -29.60
C ILE A 233 20.05 2.31 -29.09
N LEU A 234 19.89 2.63 -27.80
CA LEU A 234 20.65 3.65 -27.08
C LEU A 234 21.78 3.08 -26.21
N GLY A 235 21.64 1.83 -25.80
CA GLY A 235 22.60 1.14 -24.93
C GLY A 235 22.03 -0.16 -24.36
N LYS A 236 22.79 -0.81 -23.51
CA LYS A 236 22.35 -2.03 -22.81
C LYS A 236 21.99 -1.73 -21.36
N HIS A 237 21.05 -2.50 -20.83
CA HIS A 237 20.70 -2.50 -19.41
C HIS A 237 20.84 -3.89 -18.79
N LYS A 238 20.86 -3.95 -17.46
CA LYS A 238 21.12 -5.15 -16.68
C LYS A 238 19.88 -6.04 -16.41
N GLY A 239 18.70 -5.62 -16.87
CA GLY A 239 17.43 -6.33 -16.73
C GLY A 239 16.29 -5.34 -16.51
N ILE A 240 15.10 -5.65 -17.03
CA ILE A 240 13.91 -4.75 -16.96
C ILE A 240 13.46 -4.47 -15.53
N ILE A 241 13.69 -5.41 -14.60
CA ILE A 241 13.31 -5.29 -13.18
C ILE A 241 13.96 -4.11 -12.45
N HIS A 242 15.07 -3.56 -12.97
CA HIS A 242 15.76 -2.41 -12.38
C HIS A 242 15.15 -1.05 -12.76
N TYR A 243 14.07 -1.05 -13.55
CA TYR A 243 13.50 0.18 -14.10
C TYR A 243 12.01 0.27 -13.81
N THR A 244 11.54 1.51 -13.71
CA THR A 244 10.13 1.84 -13.48
C THR A 244 9.74 2.96 -14.42
N VAL A 245 8.53 2.92 -14.98
CA VAL A 245 7.98 3.99 -15.82
C VAL A 245 8.02 5.34 -15.08
N GLY A 246 8.58 6.36 -15.74
CA GLY A 246 8.84 7.67 -15.17
C GLY A 246 10.18 7.84 -14.47
N GLN A 247 10.99 6.78 -14.33
CA GLN A 247 12.34 6.85 -13.76
C GLN A 247 13.26 7.72 -14.63
N ARG A 248 14.05 8.59 -13.98
CA ARG A 248 15.03 9.48 -14.62
C ARG A 248 16.46 9.17 -14.21
N LYS A 249 16.67 8.80 -12.94
CA LYS A 249 18.01 8.55 -12.39
C LYS A 249 18.40 7.08 -12.54
N GLY A 250 19.71 6.80 -12.58
CA GLY A 250 20.22 5.43 -12.59
C GLY A 250 20.12 4.71 -13.95
N LEU A 251 19.84 5.42 -15.05
CA LEU A 251 19.76 4.82 -16.39
C LEU A 251 21.15 4.51 -16.97
N GLY A 252 22.22 5.20 -16.53
CA GLY A 252 23.57 4.99 -17.05
C GLY A 252 23.77 5.43 -18.50
N LEU A 253 22.85 6.26 -19.05
CA LEU A 253 22.90 6.76 -20.43
C LEU A 253 23.42 8.20 -20.48
N ALA A 254 24.34 8.47 -21.41
CA ALA A 254 24.90 9.81 -21.69
C ALA A 254 24.26 10.39 -22.94
N LEU A 255 23.01 10.87 -22.86
CA LEU A 255 22.22 11.34 -24.01
C LEU A 255 22.33 12.86 -24.24
N GLY A 256 22.93 13.61 -23.30
CA GLY A 256 23.06 15.09 -23.40
C GLY A 256 21.76 15.84 -23.05
N TYR A 257 20.66 15.12 -22.71
CA TYR A 257 19.39 15.68 -22.26
C TYR A 257 18.77 14.81 -21.15
N PRO A 258 17.83 15.36 -20.34
CA PRO A 258 17.12 14.57 -19.35
C PRO A 258 16.22 13.54 -20.03
N ALA A 259 16.43 12.26 -19.70
CA ALA A 259 15.70 11.15 -20.28
C ALA A 259 14.89 10.40 -19.20
N PHE A 260 13.77 9.81 -19.62
CA PHE A 260 12.83 9.13 -18.76
C PHE A 260 12.46 7.76 -19.33
N VAL A 261 12.20 6.79 -18.46
CA VAL A 261 11.57 5.54 -18.86
C VAL A 261 10.12 5.83 -19.24
N LEU A 262 9.75 5.52 -20.48
CA LEU A 262 8.40 5.70 -21.01
C LEU A 262 7.59 4.41 -20.91
N GLU A 263 8.22 3.27 -21.22
CA GLU A 263 7.59 1.96 -21.32
C GLU A 263 8.61 0.88 -21.00
N ILE A 264 8.15 -0.25 -20.48
CA ILE A 264 8.95 -1.47 -20.31
C ILE A 264 8.27 -2.56 -21.14
N ARG A 265 9.05 -3.23 -22.02
CA ARG A 265 8.60 -4.29 -22.92
C ARG A 265 9.21 -5.63 -22.50
N PRO A 266 8.54 -6.42 -21.67
CA PRO A 266 9.10 -7.68 -21.15
C PRO A 266 9.33 -8.73 -22.21
N GLU A 267 8.55 -8.74 -23.31
CA GLU A 267 8.64 -9.72 -24.39
C GLU A 267 9.95 -9.60 -25.17
N THR A 268 10.51 -8.39 -25.26
CA THR A 268 11.74 -8.09 -26.00
C THR A 268 12.91 -7.69 -25.09
N ASP A 269 12.69 -7.70 -23.77
CA ASP A 269 13.63 -7.21 -22.76
C ASP A 269 14.09 -5.76 -23.08
N GLU A 270 13.16 -4.89 -23.51
CA GLU A 270 13.45 -3.50 -23.84
C GLU A 270 12.92 -2.52 -22.80
N VAL A 271 13.69 -1.44 -22.57
CA VAL A 271 13.26 -0.29 -21.79
C VAL A 271 13.25 0.93 -22.73
N VAL A 272 12.06 1.46 -23.00
CA VAL A 272 11.86 2.60 -23.90
C VAL A 272 12.19 3.88 -23.15
N ILE A 273 13.06 4.68 -23.75
CA ILE A 273 13.57 5.93 -23.18
C ILE A 273 13.16 7.11 -24.07
N GLY A 274 12.64 8.15 -23.44
CA GLY A 274 12.26 9.37 -24.17
C GLY A 274 12.41 10.64 -23.34
N THR A 275 11.91 11.74 -23.89
CA THR A 275 11.95 13.08 -23.32
C THR A 275 10.87 13.26 -22.23
N TYR A 276 10.87 14.41 -21.59
CA TYR A 276 9.84 14.78 -20.63
C TYR A 276 8.46 14.90 -21.30
N GLU A 277 8.40 15.52 -22.48
CA GLU A 277 7.18 15.74 -23.24
C GLU A 277 6.55 14.41 -23.68
N GLU A 278 7.36 13.45 -24.10
CA GLU A 278 6.92 12.11 -24.47
C GLU A 278 6.43 11.29 -23.26
N SER A 279 6.81 11.66 -22.03
CA SER A 279 6.34 11.00 -20.80
C SER A 279 4.99 11.50 -20.31
N LEU A 280 4.39 12.49 -20.96
CA LEU A 280 3.11 13.09 -20.61
C LEU A 280 1.95 12.39 -21.31
N THR A 281 0.87 12.17 -20.59
CA THR A 281 -0.39 11.63 -21.13
C THR A 281 -1.60 12.28 -20.46
N HIS A 282 -2.70 12.38 -21.20
CA HIS A 282 -4.00 12.82 -20.66
C HIS A 282 -4.86 11.64 -20.20
N THR A 283 -4.52 10.42 -20.57
CA THR A 283 -5.37 9.27 -20.30
C THR A 283 -4.65 8.13 -19.61
N LEU A 284 -5.38 7.37 -18.81
CA LEU A 284 -4.99 6.05 -18.35
C LEU A 284 -6.18 5.11 -18.35
N ARG A 285 -5.91 3.82 -18.45
CA ARG A 285 -6.89 2.75 -18.27
C ARG A 285 -6.53 1.95 -17.01
N ALA A 286 -7.56 1.45 -16.33
CA ALA A 286 -7.37 0.62 -15.15
C ALA A 286 -8.44 -0.47 -15.07
N ASN A 287 -8.08 -1.61 -14.50
CA ASN A 287 -8.95 -2.75 -14.22
C ASN A 287 -8.87 -3.19 -12.75
N GLU A 288 -9.39 -4.37 -12.43
CA GLU A 288 -9.49 -4.85 -11.04
C GLU A 288 -10.16 -3.81 -10.14
N LEU A 289 -11.33 -3.36 -10.56
CA LEU A 289 -12.04 -2.24 -9.97
C LEU A 289 -12.63 -2.60 -8.60
N ASN A 290 -12.53 -1.66 -7.67
CA ASN A 290 -13.28 -1.68 -6.43
C ASN A 290 -13.90 -0.31 -6.15
N PHE A 291 -15.22 -0.25 -6.02
CA PHE A 291 -15.94 0.97 -5.68
C PHE A 291 -16.45 0.94 -4.24
N MET A 292 -16.13 1.98 -3.47
CA MET A 292 -16.52 2.08 -2.06
C MET A 292 -17.77 2.93 -1.88
N SER A 293 -17.70 4.22 -2.26
CA SER A 293 -18.76 5.19 -1.99
C SER A 293 -19.95 5.08 -2.93
N VAL A 294 -19.77 4.45 -4.08
CA VAL A 294 -20.82 4.16 -5.07
C VAL A 294 -20.87 2.66 -5.37
N GLU A 295 -21.96 2.20 -5.93
CA GLU A 295 -22.09 0.79 -6.36
C GLU A 295 -21.34 0.56 -7.67
N ASP A 296 -21.53 1.47 -8.63
CA ASP A 296 -20.88 1.46 -9.94
C ASP A 296 -20.82 2.88 -10.53
N ILE A 297 -20.05 3.05 -11.61
CA ILE A 297 -20.01 4.26 -12.42
C ILE A 297 -20.85 4.02 -13.65
N THR A 298 -22.03 4.64 -13.69
CA THR A 298 -23.00 4.48 -14.79
C THR A 298 -22.94 5.61 -15.83
N GLU A 299 -22.39 6.77 -15.44
CA GLU A 299 -22.19 7.95 -16.29
C GLU A 299 -20.79 8.53 -16.01
N PRO A 300 -20.18 9.24 -16.99
CA PRO A 300 -18.90 9.88 -16.76
C PRO A 300 -18.97 10.85 -15.58
N ILE A 301 -18.04 10.71 -14.63
CA ILE A 301 -17.99 11.54 -13.44
C ILE A 301 -16.66 12.27 -13.31
N ARG A 302 -16.70 13.49 -12.79
CA ARG A 302 -15.50 14.28 -12.51
C ARG A 302 -15.04 14.04 -11.09
N VAL A 303 -13.80 13.55 -10.93
CA VAL A 303 -13.20 13.17 -9.66
C VAL A 303 -11.76 13.61 -9.55
N PHE A 304 -11.22 13.57 -8.33
CA PHE A 304 -9.80 13.79 -8.08
C PHE A 304 -9.08 12.44 -8.00
N ALA A 305 -8.04 12.22 -8.81
CA ALA A 305 -7.35 10.93 -8.90
C ALA A 305 -5.89 11.01 -8.48
N LYS A 306 -5.42 9.97 -7.77
CA LYS A 306 -4.01 9.73 -7.48
C LYS A 306 -3.56 8.46 -8.20
N ILE A 307 -2.43 8.53 -8.91
CA ILE A 307 -1.88 7.40 -9.70
C ILE A 307 -0.68 6.72 -9.02
N ARG A 308 -0.30 7.14 -7.83
CA ARG A 308 0.69 6.54 -6.91
C ARG A 308 0.58 7.20 -5.55
N TYR A 309 1.13 6.57 -4.54
CA TYR A 309 1.02 7.05 -3.15
C TYR A 309 1.45 8.52 -2.98
N ASN A 310 2.62 8.88 -3.50
CA ASN A 310 3.18 10.23 -3.39
C ASN A 310 2.69 11.21 -4.48
N HIS A 311 1.72 10.81 -5.33
CA HIS A 311 1.14 11.72 -6.30
C HIS A 311 0.30 12.80 -5.61
N LYS A 312 0.45 14.04 -6.04
CA LYS A 312 -0.34 15.16 -5.48
C LYS A 312 -1.84 15.02 -5.81
N GLY A 313 -2.16 14.25 -6.84
CA GLY A 313 -3.48 14.10 -7.41
C GLY A 313 -3.74 15.11 -8.52
N ALA A 314 -4.68 14.77 -9.40
CA ALA A 314 -5.12 15.60 -10.51
C ALA A 314 -6.62 15.37 -10.77
N TRP A 315 -7.30 16.36 -11.30
CA TRP A 315 -8.68 16.24 -11.72
C TRP A 315 -8.78 15.47 -13.04
N CYS A 316 -9.75 14.57 -13.11
CA CYS A 316 -10.05 13.81 -14.30
C CYS A 316 -11.55 13.52 -14.41
N THR A 317 -11.99 13.21 -15.61
CA THR A 317 -13.28 12.57 -15.89
C THR A 317 -13.03 11.08 -16.00
N VAL A 318 -13.80 10.28 -15.25
CA VAL A 318 -13.74 8.82 -15.26
C VAL A 318 -15.00 8.27 -15.90
N GLU A 319 -14.82 7.36 -16.83
CA GLU A 319 -15.90 6.60 -17.46
C GLU A 319 -15.60 5.10 -17.43
N LYS A 320 -16.66 4.30 -17.30
CA LYS A 320 -16.56 2.84 -17.38
C LYS A 320 -16.52 2.43 -18.85
N THR A 321 -15.43 1.78 -19.27
CA THR A 321 -15.18 1.39 -20.66
C THR A 321 -15.27 -0.13 -20.88
N GLY A 322 -15.45 -0.90 -19.81
CA GLY A 322 -15.68 -2.34 -19.83
C GLY A 322 -16.35 -2.82 -18.55
N GLU A 323 -16.63 -4.11 -18.42
CA GLU A 323 -17.24 -4.69 -17.23
C GLU A 323 -16.37 -4.43 -15.99
N ASP A 324 -15.08 -4.63 -16.11
CA ASP A 324 -14.06 -4.39 -15.07
C ASP A 324 -12.96 -3.44 -15.60
N GLU A 325 -13.36 -2.36 -16.26
CA GLU A 325 -12.43 -1.39 -16.82
C GLU A 325 -12.98 0.03 -16.80
N ILE A 326 -12.11 0.96 -16.40
CA ILE A 326 -12.34 2.41 -16.49
C ILE A 326 -11.27 3.09 -17.33
N THR A 327 -11.65 4.21 -17.95
CA THR A 327 -10.74 5.19 -18.53
C THR A 327 -10.83 6.49 -17.73
N CYS A 328 -9.66 7.01 -17.34
CA CYS A 328 -9.54 8.33 -16.71
C CYS A 328 -8.94 9.30 -17.73
N THR A 329 -9.65 10.40 -18.02
CA THR A 329 -9.19 11.51 -18.87
C THR A 329 -8.89 12.72 -18.00
N PHE A 330 -7.62 13.06 -17.87
CA PHE A 330 -7.15 14.16 -17.00
C PHE A 330 -7.28 15.52 -17.68
N ASP A 331 -7.65 16.54 -16.90
CA ASP A 331 -7.76 17.92 -17.37
C ASP A 331 -6.39 18.44 -17.86
N GLU A 332 -5.32 18.14 -17.10
CA GLU A 332 -3.94 18.48 -17.44
C GLU A 332 -3.11 17.20 -17.64
N PRO A 333 -2.09 17.22 -18.50
CA PRO A 333 -1.28 16.03 -18.73
C PRO A 333 -0.56 15.62 -17.47
N ILE A 334 -0.58 14.33 -17.20
CA ILE A 334 0.11 13.70 -16.08
C ILE A 334 1.32 12.88 -16.56
N ARG A 335 2.25 12.63 -15.66
CA ARG A 335 3.48 11.89 -15.96
C ARG A 335 3.59 10.62 -15.16
N ALA A 336 4.31 9.66 -15.72
CA ALA A 336 4.62 8.40 -15.07
C ALA A 336 3.34 7.64 -14.66
N VAL A 337 2.47 7.44 -15.64
CA VAL A 337 1.39 6.48 -15.56
C VAL A 337 2.03 5.11 -15.63
N THR A 338 2.09 4.43 -14.48
CA THR A 338 2.93 3.25 -14.29
C THR A 338 2.05 2.01 -14.19
N PRO A 339 2.12 1.07 -15.15
CA PRO A 339 1.40 -0.19 -15.08
C PRO A 339 1.69 -0.95 -13.78
N GLY A 340 0.65 -1.52 -13.16
CA GLY A 340 0.74 -2.20 -11.88
C GLY A 340 0.57 -1.31 -10.63
N GLN A 341 0.70 0.03 -10.77
CA GLN A 341 0.29 0.96 -9.72
C GLN A 341 -1.24 1.08 -9.68
N ALA A 342 -1.77 1.56 -8.54
CA ALA A 342 -3.19 1.85 -8.43
C ALA A 342 -3.51 3.27 -8.94
N VAL A 343 -4.68 3.42 -9.59
CA VAL A 343 -5.37 4.70 -9.64
C VAL A 343 -6.44 4.70 -8.54
N VAL A 344 -6.39 5.69 -7.65
CA VAL A 344 -7.37 5.86 -6.57
C VAL A 344 -8.15 7.15 -6.78
N LEU A 345 -9.46 7.01 -6.82
CA LEU A 345 -10.43 8.04 -7.15
C LEU A 345 -11.04 8.59 -5.87
N TYR A 346 -11.15 9.91 -5.78
CA TYR A 346 -11.70 10.62 -4.63
C TYR A 346 -12.85 11.53 -5.04
N ASP A 347 -13.95 11.45 -4.31
CA ASP A 347 -15.02 12.43 -4.34
C ASP A 347 -14.99 13.22 -3.02
N GLY A 348 -14.51 14.46 -3.07
CA GLY A 348 -14.21 15.26 -1.90
C GLY A 348 -13.22 14.57 -0.95
N GLU A 349 -13.66 14.29 0.27
CA GLU A 349 -12.85 13.60 1.28
C GLU A 349 -12.92 12.06 1.20
N TYR A 350 -13.86 11.51 0.42
CA TYR A 350 -14.10 10.08 0.37
C TYR A 350 -13.37 9.41 -0.78
N VAL A 351 -12.88 8.20 -0.52
CA VAL A 351 -12.45 7.29 -1.58
C VAL A 351 -13.70 6.81 -2.31
N LEU A 352 -13.80 7.17 -3.59
CA LEU A 352 -14.86 6.65 -4.45
C LEU A 352 -14.59 5.19 -4.79
N GLY A 353 -13.35 4.88 -5.10
CA GLY A 353 -12.85 3.57 -5.49
C GLY A 353 -11.51 3.68 -6.21
N GLY A 354 -11.22 2.69 -7.04
CA GLY A 354 -10.00 2.68 -7.84
C GLY A 354 -9.82 1.38 -8.59
N GLY A 355 -8.64 1.23 -9.21
CA GLY A 355 -8.25 0.04 -9.94
C GLY A 355 -6.75 -0.03 -10.16
N THR A 356 -6.28 -1.11 -10.78
CA THR A 356 -4.88 -1.33 -11.17
C THR A 356 -4.64 -0.76 -12.56
N ILE A 357 -3.65 0.11 -12.72
CA ILE A 357 -3.27 0.75 -14.00
C ILE A 357 -2.73 -0.32 -14.96
N LEU A 358 -3.27 -0.30 -16.19
CA LEU A 358 -2.92 -1.20 -17.30
C LEU A 358 -1.65 -0.78 -18.03
#